data_2f4bdf6902f72de429e89b864aa46a57
#
_entry.id   2f4bdf6902f72de429e89b864aa46a57
#
_cell.length_a   1.000
_cell.length_b   1.000
_cell.length_c   1.000
_cell.angle_alpha   90.00
_cell.angle_beta   90.00
_cell.angle_gamma   90.00
#
_symmetry.space_group_name_H-M   'P 1'
#
loop_
_entity.id
_entity.type
_entity.pdbx_description
1 polymer ?
#
loop_
_entity_poly.entity_id
_entity_poly.type
_entity_poly.pdbx_seq_one_letter_code
_entity_poly.pdbx_strand_id
1 'polypeptide(L)'
;LGVVNLDPKDIRADLGYCLDIGGAPGIVTNSAPRLFDIYFTVKGKSAHAGIEPEKGINAIMLAAKALTALPAYGRLDEETTLNIGQIEGGAATNIVAEQAKFVIDMRCMDPDKLERLKNETIRCIREVVEAGGGILEVDPVEGCPAVHVAEDHTAVLLAKQAADNLQLPFELTKTGGCSDGNFLCGYGLPCVLLATGMNKVHTTEECLRECDLYDCARWVTEIIRITGEK
;
A
#
# COMPACT_ATOMS: atom_id res chain seq x y z
N LEU A 1 -10.52 6.46 6.28
CA LEU A 1 -11.82 6.90 5.72
C LEU A 1 -11.95 8.44 5.65
N GLY A 2 -11.21 9.22 6.47
CA GLY A 2 -11.31 10.68 6.49
C GLY A 2 -10.87 11.34 5.19
N VAL A 3 -9.60 11.18 4.82
CA VAL A 3 -9.01 11.82 3.65
C VAL A 3 -9.66 11.38 2.32
N VAL A 4 -10.09 10.13 2.21
CA VAL A 4 -10.77 9.60 0.98
C VAL A 4 -12.11 10.29 0.71
N ASN A 5 -12.75 10.82 1.75
CA ASN A 5 -14.02 11.55 1.63
C ASN A 5 -13.85 13.08 1.64
N LEU A 6 -12.61 13.57 1.64
CA LEU A 6 -12.33 15.00 1.52
C LEU A 6 -12.59 15.44 0.07
N ASP A 7 -13.35 16.51 -0.13
CA ASP A 7 -13.45 17.15 -1.46
C ASP A 7 -12.15 17.91 -1.74
N PRO A 8 -11.38 17.53 -2.79
CA PRO A 8 -10.14 18.22 -3.13
C PRO A 8 -10.30 19.73 -3.35
N LYS A 9 -11.51 20.21 -3.68
CA LYS A 9 -11.82 21.63 -3.86
C LYS A 9 -11.80 22.42 -2.56
N ASP A 10 -11.92 21.73 -1.41
CA ASP A 10 -11.85 22.36 -0.09
C ASP A 10 -10.41 22.55 0.39
N ILE A 11 -9.44 21.94 -0.30
CA ILE A 11 -8.01 22.08 0.01
C ILE A 11 -7.54 23.44 -0.50
N ARG A 12 -7.12 24.32 0.42
CA ARG A 12 -6.56 25.64 0.13
C ARG A 12 -5.15 25.74 0.70
N ALA A 13 -4.24 24.97 0.11
CA ALA A 13 -2.85 24.92 0.53
C ALA A 13 -1.96 24.63 -0.69
N ASP A 14 -0.73 25.11 -0.65
CA ASP A 14 0.29 24.90 -1.70
C ASP A 14 1.14 23.66 -1.43
N LEU A 15 1.21 23.23 -0.17
CA LEU A 15 1.94 22.05 0.28
C LEU A 15 1.35 21.52 1.60
N GLY A 16 1.69 20.28 1.95
CA GLY A 16 1.22 19.62 3.17
C GLY A 16 2.31 18.83 3.88
N TYR A 17 2.06 18.58 5.16
CA TYR A 17 2.85 17.70 6.01
C TYR A 17 1.94 16.71 6.70
N CYS A 18 2.23 15.41 6.57
CA CYS A 18 1.52 14.34 7.26
C CYS A 18 2.43 13.76 8.36
N LEU A 19 1.96 13.74 9.60
CA LEU A 19 2.70 13.27 10.77
C LEU A 19 2.38 11.79 11.02
N ASP A 20 2.85 10.91 10.15
CA ASP A 20 2.46 9.49 10.16
C ASP A 20 3.61 8.57 9.69
N ILE A 21 4.82 8.84 10.18
CA ILE A 21 5.99 8.00 9.93
C ILE A 21 6.69 7.66 11.24
N GLY A 22 7.12 6.42 11.37
CA GLY A 22 8.01 5.98 12.43
C GLY A 22 9.41 6.57 12.28
N GLY A 23 10.18 6.55 13.37
CA GLY A 23 11.55 7.08 13.42
C GLY A 23 11.64 8.43 14.12
N ALA A 24 12.87 8.91 14.33
CA ALA A 24 13.14 10.14 15.08
C ALA A 24 12.69 11.39 14.32
N PRO A 25 12.24 12.46 15.02
CA PRO A 25 12.02 13.77 14.40
C PRO A 25 13.25 14.27 13.64
N GLY A 26 13.02 14.85 12.44
CA GLY A 26 14.06 15.20 11.47
C GLY A 26 14.08 14.26 10.26
N ILE A 27 13.51 13.08 10.34
CA ILE A 27 13.33 12.19 9.19
C ILE A 27 12.10 12.64 8.40
N VAL A 28 12.32 12.88 7.10
CA VAL A 28 11.29 13.25 6.11
C VAL A 28 11.17 12.14 5.08
N THR A 29 9.97 11.69 4.81
CA THR A 29 9.70 10.77 3.71
C THR A 29 9.03 11.52 2.57
N ASN A 30 9.67 11.54 1.42
CA ASN A 30 9.20 12.21 0.21
C ASN A 30 8.75 11.26 -0.91
N SER A 31 8.84 9.95 -0.67
CA SER A 31 8.41 8.93 -1.62
C SER A 31 7.73 7.76 -0.91
N ALA A 32 6.55 7.39 -1.39
CA ALA A 32 5.79 6.22 -0.93
C ALA A 32 5.12 5.53 -2.13
N PRO A 33 4.90 4.21 -2.10
CA PRO A 33 4.40 3.49 -3.25
C PRO A 33 2.93 3.78 -3.55
N ARG A 34 2.55 3.57 -4.79
CA ARG A 34 1.16 3.26 -5.16
C ARG A 34 0.86 1.83 -4.75
N LEU A 35 -0.39 1.59 -4.32
CA LEU A 35 -0.85 0.29 -3.82
C LEU A 35 -2.13 -0.13 -4.53
N PHE A 36 -2.20 -1.41 -4.91
CA PHE A 36 -3.44 -2.10 -5.26
C PHE A 36 -3.67 -3.30 -4.34
N ASP A 37 -4.91 -3.44 -3.87
CA ASP A 37 -5.47 -4.70 -3.38
C ASP A 37 -6.31 -5.32 -4.50
N ILE A 38 -5.90 -6.49 -4.99
CA ILE A 38 -6.59 -7.16 -6.08
C ILE A 38 -7.32 -8.37 -5.53
N TYR A 39 -8.65 -8.31 -5.59
CA TYR A 39 -9.53 -9.38 -5.14
C TYR A 39 -9.81 -10.33 -6.30
N PHE A 40 -9.52 -11.61 -6.09
CA PHE A 40 -9.76 -12.66 -7.05
C PHE A 40 -10.82 -13.62 -6.52
N THR A 41 -11.81 -13.93 -7.36
CA THR A 41 -12.78 -15.00 -7.11
C THR A 41 -12.68 -16.02 -8.24
N VAL A 42 -12.23 -17.22 -7.88
CA VAL A 42 -12.18 -18.37 -8.77
C VAL A 42 -13.47 -19.15 -8.61
N LYS A 43 -14.20 -19.35 -9.70
CA LYS A 43 -15.39 -20.17 -9.75
C LYS A 43 -15.11 -21.48 -10.49
N GLY A 44 -15.44 -22.57 -9.86
CA GLY A 44 -15.40 -23.92 -10.39
C GLY A 44 -16.81 -24.50 -10.53
N LYS A 45 -16.94 -25.77 -10.20
CA LYS A 45 -18.21 -26.49 -10.25
C LYS A 45 -18.28 -27.50 -9.11
N SER A 46 -19.34 -27.46 -8.31
CA SER A 46 -19.56 -28.43 -7.25
C SER A 46 -19.91 -29.82 -7.79
N ALA A 47 -19.52 -30.84 -7.03
CA ALA A 47 -19.91 -32.23 -7.21
C ALA A 47 -19.75 -32.99 -5.89
N HIS A 48 -20.35 -34.15 -5.75
CA HIS A 48 -20.14 -34.99 -4.57
C HIS A 48 -18.75 -35.64 -4.61
N ALA A 49 -17.89 -35.30 -3.63
CA ALA A 49 -16.47 -35.68 -3.66
C ALA A 49 -16.20 -37.17 -3.63
N GLY A 50 -17.12 -37.99 -3.10
CA GLY A 50 -16.97 -39.43 -3.00
C GLY A 50 -17.77 -40.23 -4.04
N ILE A 51 -18.67 -39.59 -4.83
CA ILE A 51 -19.54 -40.31 -5.79
C ILE A 51 -19.15 -39.99 -7.24
N GLU A 52 -18.98 -38.70 -7.56
CA GLU A 52 -18.73 -38.24 -8.93
C GLU A 52 -17.80 -37.00 -8.97
N PRO A 53 -16.62 -37.05 -8.31
CA PRO A 53 -15.73 -35.89 -8.24
C PRO A 53 -15.27 -35.39 -9.63
N GLU A 54 -15.25 -36.28 -10.63
CA GLU A 54 -14.90 -35.97 -12.02
C GLU A 54 -15.88 -35.04 -12.73
N LYS A 55 -17.10 -34.89 -12.22
CA LYS A 55 -18.09 -33.93 -12.74
C LYS A 55 -17.90 -32.51 -12.17
N GLY A 56 -17.06 -32.37 -11.13
CA GLY A 56 -16.71 -31.12 -10.50
C GLY A 56 -15.48 -30.43 -11.10
N ILE A 57 -15.35 -29.15 -10.82
CA ILE A 57 -14.14 -28.35 -11.08
C ILE A 57 -13.75 -27.70 -9.76
N ASN A 58 -12.64 -28.13 -9.17
CA ASN A 58 -12.22 -27.70 -7.84
C ASN A 58 -11.56 -26.32 -7.90
N ALA A 59 -12.28 -25.29 -7.43
CA ALA A 59 -11.82 -23.91 -7.41
C ALA A 59 -10.58 -23.69 -6.51
N ILE A 60 -10.46 -24.43 -5.38
CA ILE A 60 -9.28 -24.36 -4.51
C ILE A 60 -8.03 -24.83 -5.27
N MET A 61 -8.14 -25.94 -6.01
CA MET A 61 -7.01 -26.46 -6.79
C MET A 61 -6.65 -25.55 -7.95
N LEU A 62 -7.63 -24.88 -8.58
CA LEU A 62 -7.36 -23.88 -9.61
C LEU A 62 -6.65 -22.65 -9.03
N ALA A 63 -7.13 -22.13 -7.88
CA ALA A 63 -6.49 -21.03 -7.19
C ALA A 63 -5.04 -21.36 -6.80
N ALA A 64 -4.80 -22.53 -6.20
CA ALA A 64 -3.47 -22.99 -5.84
C ALA A 64 -2.52 -23.08 -7.06
N LYS A 65 -2.99 -23.66 -8.19
CA LYS A 65 -2.21 -23.71 -9.42
C LYS A 65 -1.91 -22.33 -9.99
N ALA A 66 -2.89 -21.43 -9.98
CA ALA A 66 -2.71 -20.07 -10.47
C ALA A 66 -1.70 -19.29 -9.62
N LEU A 67 -1.76 -19.40 -8.29
CA LEU A 67 -0.80 -18.76 -7.40
C LEU A 67 0.62 -19.33 -7.54
N THR A 68 0.76 -20.63 -7.72
CA THR A 68 2.08 -21.27 -7.93
C THR A 68 2.65 -21.04 -9.34
N ALA A 69 1.83 -20.60 -10.30
CA ALA A 69 2.27 -20.21 -11.63
C ALA A 69 2.80 -18.78 -11.71
N LEU A 70 2.60 -17.98 -10.67
CA LEU A 70 3.18 -16.63 -10.62
C LEU A 70 4.71 -16.72 -10.64
N PRO A 71 5.40 -15.90 -11.47
CA PRO A 71 6.84 -15.99 -11.64
C PRO A 71 7.62 -15.60 -10.39
N ALA A 72 7.05 -14.72 -9.55
CA ALA A 72 7.63 -14.29 -8.29
C ALA A 72 6.56 -13.71 -7.34
N TYR A 73 6.87 -13.72 -6.04
CA TYR A 73 6.11 -13.05 -4.97
C TYR A 73 7.07 -12.59 -3.86
N GLY A 74 6.56 -11.78 -2.93
CA GLY A 74 7.37 -11.13 -1.91
C GLY A 74 8.01 -9.85 -2.43
N ARG A 75 9.27 -9.62 -2.17
CA ARG A 75 10.03 -8.49 -2.70
C ARG A 75 10.57 -8.84 -4.08
N LEU A 76 10.05 -8.17 -5.12
CA LEU A 76 10.44 -8.41 -6.50
C LEU A 76 11.72 -7.64 -6.87
N ASP A 77 11.87 -6.44 -6.33
CA ASP A 77 13.05 -5.58 -6.41
C ASP A 77 13.01 -4.53 -5.29
N GLU A 78 13.93 -3.54 -5.31
CA GLU A 78 14.06 -2.54 -4.24
C GLU A 78 12.78 -1.72 -4.00
N GLU A 79 11.96 -1.51 -5.03
CA GLU A 79 10.80 -0.62 -4.99
C GLU A 79 9.46 -1.34 -5.18
N THR A 80 9.47 -2.69 -5.39
CA THR A 80 8.28 -3.44 -5.78
C THR A 80 8.05 -4.64 -4.88
N THR A 81 6.82 -4.78 -4.39
CA THR A 81 6.37 -5.96 -3.64
C THR A 81 5.06 -6.52 -4.20
N LEU A 82 4.90 -7.83 -4.11
CA LEU A 82 3.68 -8.58 -4.39
C LEU A 82 3.46 -9.59 -3.26
N ASN A 83 2.37 -9.46 -2.54
CA ASN A 83 2.05 -10.34 -1.40
C ASN A 83 0.69 -11.00 -1.58
N ILE A 84 0.62 -12.31 -1.39
CA ILE A 84 -0.64 -13.03 -1.30
C ILE A 84 -1.06 -13.00 0.17
N GLY A 85 -1.92 -12.03 0.52
CA GLY A 85 -2.26 -11.73 1.91
C GLY A 85 -3.36 -12.60 2.49
N GLN A 86 -4.30 -13.06 1.64
CA GLN A 86 -5.47 -13.82 2.07
C GLN A 86 -5.81 -14.89 1.05
N ILE A 87 -6.31 -16.04 1.54
CA ILE A 87 -6.90 -17.11 0.72
C ILE A 87 -7.97 -17.85 1.52
N GLU A 88 -9.12 -18.09 0.90
CA GLU A 88 -10.22 -18.88 1.45
C GLU A 88 -10.91 -19.70 0.35
N GLY A 89 -11.60 -20.79 0.70
CA GLY A 89 -12.35 -21.55 -0.29
C GLY A 89 -13.02 -22.80 0.24
N GLY A 90 -14.01 -23.28 -0.54
CA GLY A 90 -14.80 -24.45 -0.22
C GLY A 90 -15.90 -24.20 0.82
N ALA A 91 -16.90 -25.10 0.86
CA ALA A 91 -18.01 -25.02 1.80
C ALA A 91 -18.06 -26.23 2.76
N ALA A 92 -17.67 -27.43 2.26
CA ALA A 92 -17.66 -28.66 3.05
C ALA A 92 -16.69 -29.68 2.47
N THR A 93 -16.19 -30.60 3.30
CA THR A 93 -15.15 -31.57 2.92
C THR A 93 -15.63 -32.64 1.94
N ASN A 94 -16.93 -32.91 1.86
CA ASN A 94 -17.56 -33.88 0.98
C ASN A 94 -18.10 -33.28 -0.34
N ILE A 95 -17.80 -31.99 -0.60
CA ILE A 95 -18.20 -31.29 -1.82
C ILE A 95 -16.94 -30.77 -2.52
N VAL A 96 -16.83 -31.00 -3.84
CA VAL A 96 -15.81 -30.35 -4.68
C VAL A 96 -16.02 -28.83 -4.59
N ALA A 97 -14.99 -28.09 -4.19
CA ALA A 97 -15.08 -26.65 -3.96
C ALA A 97 -15.45 -25.89 -5.24
N GLU A 98 -16.60 -25.24 -5.25
CA GLU A 98 -17.07 -24.42 -6.38
C GLU A 98 -16.55 -22.99 -6.36
N GLN A 99 -16.01 -22.54 -5.22
CA GLN A 99 -15.47 -21.19 -5.09
C GLN A 99 -14.21 -21.18 -4.24
N ALA A 100 -13.25 -20.35 -4.66
CA ALA A 100 -12.12 -19.94 -3.84
C ALA A 100 -11.85 -18.46 -4.08
N LYS A 101 -11.39 -17.76 -3.05
CA LYS A 101 -11.05 -16.33 -3.11
C LYS A 101 -9.65 -16.11 -2.56
N PHE A 102 -8.95 -15.13 -3.09
CA PHE A 102 -7.68 -14.66 -2.55
C PHE A 102 -7.46 -13.20 -2.87
N VAL A 103 -6.59 -12.57 -2.09
CA VAL A 103 -6.25 -11.15 -2.25
C VAL A 103 -4.75 -11.01 -2.41
N ILE A 104 -4.35 -10.22 -3.40
CA ILE A 104 -2.95 -9.86 -3.66
C ILE A 104 -2.78 -8.37 -3.39
N ASP A 105 -1.89 -8.01 -2.45
CA ASP A 105 -1.38 -6.66 -2.22
C ASP A 105 -0.19 -6.45 -3.16
N MET A 106 -0.22 -5.38 -3.94
CA MET A 106 0.86 -5.00 -4.86
C MET A 106 1.26 -3.57 -4.63
N ARG A 107 2.56 -3.31 -4.47
CA ARG A 107 3.11 -1.98 -4.24
C ARG A 107 4.29 -1.71 -5.14
N CYS A 108 4.37 -0.49 -5.69
CA CYS A 108 5.54 -0.02 -6.42
C CYS A 108 5.67 1.51 -6.34
N MET A 109 6.91 2.01 -6.28
CA MET A 109 7.21 3.45 -6.35
C MET A 109 6.90 4.04 -7.73
N ASP A 110 7.08 3.24 -8.80
CA ASP A 110 6.72 3.59 -10.17
C ASP A 110 5.27 3.16 -10.49
N PRO A 111 4.33 4.11 -10.64
CA PRO A 111 2.93 3.79 -10.92
C PRO A 111 2.71 3.03 -12.23
N ASP A 112 3.51 3.32 -13.28
CA ASP A 112 3.37 2.67 -14.59
C ASP A 112 3.89 1.23 -14.55
N LYS A 113 4.96 1.00 -13.81
CA LYS A 113 5.47 -0.36 -13.54
C LYS A 113 4.45 -1.19 -12.77
N LEU A 114 3.81 -0.60 -11.75
CA LEU A 114 2.77 -1.27 -10.98
C LEU A 114 1.58 -1.65 -11.85
N GLU A 115 1.16 -0.76 -12.75
CA GLU A 115 0.06 -1.02 -13.67
C GLU A 115 0.37 -2.19 -14.62
N ARG A 116 1.60 -2.24 -15.16
CA ARG A 116 2.06 -3.37 -15.98
C ARG A 116 2.08 -4.68 -15.18
N LEU A 117 2.65 -4.67 -13.97
CA LEU A 117 2.72 -5.83 -13.09
C LEU A 117 1.32 -6.36 -12.74
N LYS A 118 0.38 -5.46 -12.43
CA LYS A 118 -1.03 -5.80 -12.16
C LYS A 118 -1.64 -6.55 -13.34
N ASN A 119 -1.49 -6.00 -14.55
CA ASN A 119 -2.09 -6.59 -15.75
C ASN A 119 -1.47 -7.94 -16.10
N GLU A 120 -0.15 -8.09 -15.94
CA GLU A 120 0.57 -9.35 -16.16
C GLU A 120 0.14 -10.43 -15.14
N THR A 121 0.00 -10.04 -13.86
CA THR A 121 -0.47 -10.93 -12.80
C THR A 121 -1.88 -11.42 -13.05
N ILE A 122 -2.80 -10.51 -13.39
CA ILE A 122 -4.19 -10.87 -13.71
C ILE A 122 -4.24 -11.80 -14.91
N ARG A 123 -3.46 -11.54 -15.96
CA ARG A 123 -3.38 -12.37 -17.16
C ARG A 123 -2.88 -13.78 -16.81
N CYS A 124 -1.78 -13.90 -16.08
CA CYS A 124 -1.20 -15.19 -15.68
C CYS A 124 -2.21 -16.04 -14.89
N ILE A 125 -2.88 -15.44 -13.90
CA ILE A 125 -3.89 -16.12 -13.08
C ILE A 125 -5.08 -16.56 -13.94
N ARG A 126 -5.55 -15.71 -14.85
CA ARG A 126 -6.67 -15.98 -15.75
C ARG A 126 -6.40 -17.16 -16.66
N GLU A 127 -5.24 -17.16 -17.31
CA GLU A 127 -4.83 -18.24 -18.22
C GLU A 127 -4.86 -19.61 -17.53
N VAL A 128 -4.39 -19.71 -16.29
CA VAL A 128 -4.38 -20.97 -15.53
C VAL A 128 -5.79 -21.39 -15.11
N VAL A 129 -6.61 -20.44 -14.62
CA VAL A 129 -7.97 -20.74 -14.17
C VAL A 129 -8.85 -21.19 -15.33
N GLU A 130 -8.80 -20.47 -16.47
CA GLU A 130 -9.61 -20.78 -17.66
C GLU A 130 -9.15 -22.08 -18.34
N ALA A 131 -7.84 -22.34 -18.40
CA ALA A 131 -7.32 -23.61 -18.89
C ALA A 131 -7.79 -24.82 -18.06
N GLY A 132 -8.06 -24.61 -16.77
CA GLY A 132 -8.64 -25.63 -15.90
C GLY A 132 -10.17 -25.71 -15.92
N GLY A 133 -10.84 -24.96 -16.81
CA GLY A 133 -12.30 -24.93 -16.97
C GLY A 133 -13.03 -24.09 -15.94
N GLY A 134 -12.31 -23.28 -15.13
CA GLY A 134 -12.89 -22.34 -14.18
C GLY A 134 -13.20 -20.98 -14.79
N ILE A 135 -13.84 -20.12 -13.99
CA ILE A 135 -14.12 -18.72 -14.32
C ILE A 135 -13.39 -17.84 -13.30
N LEU A 136 -12.73 -16.78 -13.78
CA LEU A 136 -12.06 -15.81 -12.91
C LEU A 136 -12.81 -14.48 -12.92
N GLU A 137 -13.23 -14.04 -11.73
CA GLU A 137 -13.65 -12.65 -11.47
C GLU A 137 -12.51 -11.91 -10.77
N VAL A 138 -12.28 -10.66 -11.15
CA VAL A 138 -11.18 -9.83 -10.66
C VAL A 138 -11.72 -8.45 -10.33
N ASP A 139 -11.40 -7.97 -9.13
CA ASP A 139 -11.74 -6.63 -8.66
C ASP A 139 -10.47 -5.93 -8.14
N PRO A 140 -9.79 -5.12 -8.96
CA PRO A 140 -8.63 -4.35 -8.53
C PRO A 140 -9.08 -3.06 -7.84
N VAL A 141 -8.76 -2.94 -6.57
CA VAL A 141 -9.03 -1.75 -5.75
C VAL A 141 -7.74 -0.98 -5.52
N GLU A 142 -7.69 0.29 -5.91
CA GLU A 142 -6.58 1.17 -5.57
C GLU A 142 -6.65 1.51 -4.07
N GLY A 143 -5.64 1.07 -3.31
CA GLY A 143 -5.55 1.31 -1.87
C GLY A 143 -5.03 2.71 -1.56
N CYS A 144 -4.00 3.16 -2.27
CA CYS A 144 -3.50 4.53 -2.19
C CYS A 144 -2.68 4.95 -3.43
N PRO A 145 -2.68 6.24 -3.78
CA PRO A 145 -1.79 6.83 -4.79
C PRO A 145 -0.32 6.80 -4.34
N ALA A 146 0.62 6.99 -5.28
CA ALA A 146 2.03 7.19 -4.94
C ALA A 146 2.27 8.58 -4.35
N VAL A 147 3.27 8.67 -3.46
CA VAL A 147 3.90 9.95 -3.08
C VAL A 147 5.20 10.06 -3.85
N HIS A 148 5.40 11.18 -4.52
CA HIS A 148 6.67 11.56 -5.10
C HIS A 148 6.81 13.08 -5.05
N VAL A 149 7.56 13.58 -4.07
CA VAL A 149 7.87 15.00 -3.90
C VAL A 149 9.37 15.17 -4.12
N ALA A 150 9.76 16.05 -5.06
CA ALA A 150 11.17 16.28 -5.40
C ALA A 150 11.97 16.75 -4.17
N GLU A 151 13.25 16.39 -4.10
CA GLU A 151 14.12 16.72 -2.97
C GLU A 151 14.33 18.24 -2.81
N ASP A 152 14.26 18.99 -3.93
CA ASP A 152 14.35 20.46 -3.99
C ASP A 152 12.99 21.15 -3.83
N HIS A 153 11.91 20.41 -3.62
CA HIS A 153 10.58 20.99 -3.42
C HIS A 153 10.52 21.77 -2.11
N THR A 154 9.77 22.88 -2.11
CA THR A 154 9.63 23.78 -0.96
C THR A 154 9.24 23.06 0.34
N ALA A 155 8.38 22.04 0.29
CA ALA A 155 7.99 21.26 1.47
C ALA A 155 9.21 20.55 2.11
N VAL A 156 10.08 19.95 1.31
CA VAL A 156 11.31 19.27 1.78
C VAL A 156 12.30 20.29 2.33
N LEU A 157 12.52 21.39 1.60
CA LEU A 157 13.49 22.43 1.99
C LEU A 157 13.07 23.15 3.29
N LEU A 158 11.78 23.42 3.50
CA LEU A 158 11.28 24.01 4.75
C LEU A 158 11.45 23.06 5.93
N ALA A 159 11.11 21.76 5.75
CA ALA A 159 11.32 20.76 6.78
C ALA A 159 12.79 20.63 7.18
N LYS A 160 13.69 20.65 6.16
CA LYS A 160 15.14 20.63 6.38
C LYS A 160 15.61 21.86 7.13
N GLN A 161 15.24 23.07 6.68
CA GLN A 161 15.61 24.32 7.33
C GLN A 161 15.16 24.36 8.79
N ALA A 162 13.93 23.90 9.07
CA ALA A 162 13.41 23.82 10.44
C ALA A 162 14.20 22.83 11.31
N ALA A 163 14.56 21.67 10.75
CA ALA A 163 15.41 20.70 11.44
C ALA A 163 16.79 21.29 11.76
N ASP A 164 17.43 21.94 10.79
CA ASP A 164 18.73 22.61 10.97
C ASP A 164 18.67 23.68 12.06
N ASN A 165 17.62 24.51 12.08
CA ASN A 165 17.41 25.56 13.11
C ASN A 165 17.30 24.96 14.54
N LEU A 166 16.75 23.78 14.65
CA LEU A 166 16.54 23.07 15.92
C LEU A 166 17.67 22.08 16.26
N GLN A 167 18.68 21.98 15.39
CA GLN A 167 19.77 21.01 15.51
C GLN A 167 19.29 19.54 15.54
N LEU A 168 18.16 19.26 14.87
CA LEU A 168 17.71 17.90 14.64
C LEU A 168 18.46 17.27 13.46
N PRO A 169 18.82 15.98 13.53
CA PRO A 169 19.42 15.29 12.40
C PRO A 169 18.41 15.19 11.25
N PHE A 170 18.78 15.76 10.08
CA PHE A 170 17.91 15.68 8.90
C PHE A 170 18.27 14.45 8.05
N GLU A 171 17.23 13.67 7.70
CA GLU A 171 17.36 12.54 6.79
C GLU A 171 16.16 12.51 5.82
N LEU A 172 16.43 12.31 4.52
CA LEU A 172 15.39 12.13 3.51
C LEU A 172 15.28 10.64 3.17
N THR A 173 14.06 10.09 3.27
CA THR A 173 13.83 8.65 3.15
C THR A 173 12.67 8.33 2.20
N LYS A 174 12.53 7.04 1.88
CA LYS A 174 11.38 6.43 1.22
C LYS A 174 10.70 5.45 2.17
N THR A 175 9.38 5.25 2.06
CA THR A 175 8.65 4.24 2.84
C THR A 175 7.94 3.24 1.93
N GLY A 176 7.76 2.00 2.41
CA GLY A 176 6.89 1.00 1.76
C GLY A 176 5.42 1.07 2.23
N GLY A 177 5.11 1.94 3.20
CA GLY A 177 3.77 2.15 3.75
C GLY A 177 2.96 3.19 2.99
N CYS A 178 1.68 3.29 3.36
CA CYS A 178 0.74 4.32 2.92
C CYS A 178 0.26 5.14 4.10
N SER A 179 -0.09 6.40 3.83
CA SER A 179 -0.67 7.32 4.80
C SER A 179 -1.70 8.25 4.12
N ASP A 180 -2.35 9.11 4.89
CA ASP A 180 -3.21 10.16 4.34
C ASP A 180 -2.45 11.11 3.39
N GLY A 181 -1.13 11.25 3.56
CA GLY A 181 -0.26 12.00 2.66
C GLY A 181 -0.27 11.49 1.22
N ASN A 182 -0.46 10.18 1.01
CA ASN A 182 -0.60 9.61 -0.33
C ASN A 182 -1.84 10.17 -1.04
N PHE A 183 -2.98 10.22 -0.34
CA PHE A 183 -4.22 10.74 -0.92
C PHE A 183 -4.13 12.25 -1.18
N LEU A 184 -3.51 13.01 -0.29
CA LEU A 184 -3.27 14.44 -0.51
C LEU A 184 -2.42 14.67 -1.76
N CYS A 185 -1.35 13.90 -1.95
CA CYS A 185 -0.56 13.94 -3.19
C CYS A 185 -1.40 13.55 -4.42
N GLY A 186 -2.25 12.53 -4.31
CA GLY A 186 -3.19 12.13 -5.37
C GLY A 186 -4.19 13.22 -5.73
N TYR A 187 -4.54 14.09 -4.80
CA TYR A 187 -5.38 15.28 -5.03
C TYR A 187 -4.61 16.49 -5.59
N GLY A 188 -3.30 16.35 -5.80
CA GLY A 188 -2.46 17.40 -6.36
C GLY A 188 -1.83 18.33 -5.33
N LEU A 189 -1.95 18.04 -4.02
CA LEU A 189 -1.27 18.75 -2.95
C LEU A 189 0.07 18.06 -2.64
N PRO A 190 1.24 18.64 -3.00
CA PRO A 190 2.52 18.06 -2.60
C PRO A 190 2.61 17.90 -1.08
N CYS A 191 2.65 16.67 -0.59
CA CYS A 191 2.67 16.34 0.82
C CYS A 191 3.84 15.43 1.14
N VAL A 192 4.68 15.82 2.11
CA VAL A 192 5.74 14.99 2.65
C VAL A 192 5.38 14.45 4.03
N LEU A 193 5.94 13.32 4.40
CA LEU A 193 5.61 12.66 5.66
C LEU A 193 6.73 12.96 6.66
N LEU A 194 6.35 13.37 7.87
CA LEU A 194 7.27 13.69 8.95
C LEU A 194 7.27 12.58 9.99
N ALA A 195 8.45 12.16 10.41
CA ALA A 195 8.61 11.19 11.49
C ALA A 195 8.28 11.84 12.85
N THR A 196 7.54 11.11 13.65
CA THR A 196 6.97 11.58 14.93
C THR A 196 7.63 10.95 16.16
N GLY A 197 8.54 9.98 15.97
CA GLY A 197 9.12 9.20 17.05
C GLY A 197 8.44 7.86 17.28
N MET A 198 7.41 7.51 16.53
CA MET A 198 6.71 6.23 16.64
C MET A 198 7.65 5.05 16.37
N ASN A 199 7.54 4.03 17.21
CA ASN A 199 8.31 2.79 17.10
C ASN A 199 7.37 1.59 17.21
N LYS A 200 7.73 0.47 16.58
CA LYS A 200 6.97 -0.79 16.58
C LYS A 200 5.51 -0.62 16.18
N VAL A 201 5.26 0.27 15.19
CA VAL A 201 3.92 0.58 14.69
C VAL A 201 3.15 -0.69 14.29
N HIS A 202 1.83 -0.70 14.51
CA HIS A 202 0.92 -1.82 14.28
C HIS A 202 1.18 -3.06 15.15
N THR A 203 1.86 -2.90 16.30
CA THR A 203 2.05 -3.98 17.29
C THR A 203 1.51 -3.56 18.66
N THR A 204 1.33 -4.54 19.56
CA THR A 204 0.96 -4.27 20.97
C THR A 204 2.10 -3.62 21.77
N GLU A 205 3.29 -3.52 21.19
CA GLU A 205 4.46 -2.87 21.78
C GLU A 205 4.71 -1.47 21.19
N GLU A 206 3.76 -0.95 20.43
CA GLU A 206 3.86 0.40 19.84
C GLU A 206 4.10 1.43 20.94
N CYS A 207 5.09 2.27 20.74
CA CYS A 207 5.49 3.26 21.72
C CYS A 207 6.08 4.51 21.06
N LEU A 208 6.02 5.61 21.82
CA LEU A 208 6.57 6.91 21.47
C LEU A 208 7.32 7.45 22.68
N ARG A 209 8.56 7.91 22.50
CA ARG A 209 9.29 8.57 23.59
C ARG A 209 8.79 9.99 23.75
N GLU A 210 8.65 10.44 24.99
CA GLU A 210 8.17 11.80 25.30
C GLU A 210 9.05 12.88 24.66
N CYS A 211 10.39 12.69 24.65
CA CYS A 211 11.31 13.63 24.00
C CYS A 211 11.06 13.75 22.50
N ASP A 212 10.75 12.63 21.82
CA ASP A 212 10.46 12.67 20.37
C ASP A 212 9.14 13.40 20.07
N LEU A 213 8.13 13.26 20.95
CA LEU A 213 6.89 14.02 20.84
C LEU A 213 7.15 15.53 20.97
N TYR A 214 7.98 15.96 21.93
CA TYR A 214 8.37 17.35 22.09
C TYR A 214 9.15 17.87 20.89
N ASP A 215 10.13 17.12 20.42
CA ASP A 215 10.95 17.53 19.28
C ASP A 215 10.13 17.60 17.98
N CYS A 216 9.21 16.66 17.77
CA CYS A 216 8.26 16.72 16.65
C CYS A 216 7.38 17.98 16.72
N ALA A 217 6.80 18.30 17.89
CA ALA A 217 5.99 19.50 18.07
C ALA A 217 6.79 20.79 17.80
N ARG A 218 8.02 20.87 18.30
CA ARG A 218 8.94 22.00 18.03
C ARG A 218 9.26 22.12 16.54
N TRP A 219 9.51 20.99 15.87
CA TRP A 219 9.84 20.94 14.45
C TRP A 219 8.68 21.45 13.59
N VAL A 220 7.46 20.96 13.84
CA VAL A 220 6.25 21.45 13.13
C VAL A 220 6.02 22.94 13.40
N THR A 221 6.19 23.38 14.64
CA THR A 221 6.06 24.82 15.01
C THR A 221 7.08 25.67 14.25
N GLU A 222 8.31 25.20 14.14
CA GLU A 222 9.37 25.92 13.41
C GLU A 222 9.07 25.95 11.89
N ILE A 223 8.56 24.87 11.30
CA ILE A 223 8.10 24.86 9.90
C ILE A 223 7.04 25.95 9.68
N ILE A 224 6.04 26.02 10.56
CA ILE A 224 4.98 27.04 10.48
C ILE A 224 5.57 28.45 10.60
N ARG A 225 6.49 28.68 11.55
CA ARG A 225 7.13 29.98 11.77
C ARG A 225 7.88 30.46 10.53
N ILE A 226 8.77 29.63 9.95
CA ILE A 226 9.56 30.03 8.78
C ILE A 226 8.73 30.14 7.49
N THR A 227 7.57 29.48 7.44
CA THR A 227 6.63 29.61 6.31
C THR A 227 5.92 30.96 6.36
N GLY A 228 5.58 31.45 7.54
CA GLY A 228 4.91 32.75 7.73
C GLY A 228 5.83 33.98 7.56
N GLU A 229 7.14 33.78 7.49
CA GLU A 229 8.14 34.85 7.26
C GLU A 229 8.45 35.08 5.75
N LYS A 230 7.88 34.27 4.86
CA LYS A 230 7.98 34.38 3.40
C LYS A 230 6.76 35.07 2.82
#